data_4ac00f70db03ac25266f10652a8a2fb5
#
_entry.id   4ac00f70db03ac25266f10652a8a2fb5
#
_cell.length_a   1.000
_cell.length_b   1.000
_cell.length_c   1.000
_cell.angle_alpha   90.00
_cell.angle_beta   90.00
_cell.angle_gamma   90.00
#
_symmetry.space_group_name_H-M   'P 1'
#
loop_
_entity.id
_entity.type
_entity.pdbx_description
1 polymer ?
#
loop_
_entity_poly.entity_id
_entity_poly.type
_entity_poly.pdbx_seq_one_letter_code
_entity_poly.pdbx_strand_id
1 'polypeptide(L)'
;MFKKTAAFLLAILFLLTPFSTFASVPVYNGAANCEINNGVPVFAVEDFTGEAYIHYEPLDKWQRAVKVTACLGPETLAQAGRTSMQSIEPSGWQKDTYDFIPGFNLYQRCHLVGDQLGGAEIEENLVTGTQYLNIVGMLPTETLVAEYIQRTGNHVLYRVWPYYKTGNLVCEGLQIEAMSVEDEEIRINIYCFNVQPGVSIDYRTGVSALARTSADLAYTEKTDADLAGTVMSDQLTYVLNTNTKRFHIPTCSSVKDIKPKNYQESTLTREELIDLGYKPCGRCNP
;
A
#
# COMPACT_ATOMS: atom_id res chain seq x y z
N MET A 1 -37.83 13.43 -53.78
CA MET A 1 -36.49 13.88 -53.38
C MET A 1 -36.23 13.32 -51.98
N PHE A 2 -35.72 12.08 -51.88
CA PHE A 2 -35.51 11.37 -50.62
C PHE A 2 -34.04 11.51 -50.22
N LYS A 3 -33.77 12.18 -49.08
CA LYS A 3 -32.46 12.27 -48.49
C LYS A 3 -32.19 10.96 -47.71
N LYS A 4 -31.22 10.19 -48.18
CA LYS A 4 -30.68 9.03 -47.45
C LYS A 4 -29.71 9.55 -46.39
N THR A 5 -30.06 9.43 -45.10
CA THR A 5 -29.16 9.57 -43.98
C THR A 5 -28.40 8.27 -43.81
N ALA A 6 -27.10 8.30 -44.09
CA ALA A 6 -26.19 7.19 -43.77
C ALA A 6 -25.86 7.22 -42.30
N ALA A 7 -26.31 6.22 -41.54
CA ALA A 7 -25.87 5.98 -40.18
C ALA A 7 -24.49 5.32 -40.22
N PHE A 8 -23.47 6.01 -39.73
CA PHE A 8 -22.14 5.45 -39.50
C PHE A 8 -22.22 4.61 -38.22
N LEU A 9 -22.25 3.29 -38.38
CA LEU A 9 -22.02 2.36 -37.27
C LEU A 9 -20.51 2.34 -36.97
N LEU A 10 -20.11 3.01 -35.90
CA LEU A 10 -18.76 2.90 -35.36
C LEU A 10 -18.67 1.56 -34.60
N ALA A 11 -18.13 0.53 -35.25
CA ALA A 11 -17.83 -0.73 -34.62
C ALA A 11 -16.60 -0.51 -33.72
N ILE A 12 -16.84 -0.31 -32.43
CA ILE A 12 -15.77 -0.34 -31.40
C ILE A 12 -15.34 -1.79 -31.27
N LEU A 13 -14.21 -2.13 -31.88
CA LEU A 13 -13.53 -3.40 -31.72
C LEU A 13 -12.93 -3.43 -30.31
N PHE A 14 -13.66 -3.97 -29.33
CA PHE A 14 -13.11 -4.31 -28.03
C PHE A 14 -12.06 -5.39 -28.25
N LEU A 15 -10.79 -5.00 -28.30
CA LEU A 15 -9.69 -5.91 -28.08
C LEU A 15 -9.84 -6.41 -26.64
N LEU A 16 -10.30 -7.65 -26.49
CA LEU A 16 -10.17 -8.42 -25.25
C LEU A 16 -8.67 -8.55 -24.96
N THR A 17 -8.12 -7.56 -24.25
CA THR A 17 -6.82 -7.73 -23.61
C THR A 17 -7.02 -8.78 -22.53
N PRO A 18 -6.26 -9.88 -22.56
CA PRO A 18 -6.36 -10.87 -21.48
C PRO A 18 -6.08 -10.16 -20.15
N PHE A 19 -6.94 -10.40 -19.18
CA PHE A 19 -6.66 -10.06 -17.79
C PHE A 19 -5.23 -10.48 -17.49
N SER A 20 -4.34 -9.53 -17.28
CA SER A 20 -2.98 -9.81 -16.87
C SER A 20 -3.04 -10.22 -15.41
N THR A 21 -3.37 -11.49 -15.19
CA THR A 21 -3.09 -12.12 -13.89
C THR A 21 -1.58 -12.05 -13.72
N PHE A 22 -1.12 -11.48 -12.61
CA PHE A 22 0.31 -11.46 -12.31
C PHE A 22 0.89 -12.85 -12.47
N ALA A 23 1.85 -12.98 -13.35
CA ALA A 23 2.61 -14.22 -13.50
C ALA A 23 3.47 -14.53 -12.25
N SER A 24 3.77 -13.50 -11.45
CA SER A 24 4.54 -13.64 -10.20
C SER A 24 4.38 -12.39 -9.31
N VAL A 25 4.41 -12.60 -8.00
CA VAL A 25 4.53 -11.50 -7.02
C VAL A 25 5.84 -10.76 -7.25
N PRO A 26 5.87 -9.41 -7.26
CA PRO A 26 7.10 -8.67 -7.39
C PRO A 26 8.13 -9.03 -6.32
N VAL A 27 9.40 -9.03 -6.69
CA VAL A 27 10.49 -9.31 -5.74
C VAL A 27 10.79 -8.04 -4.95
N TYR A 28 10.88 -8.17 -3.61
CA TYR A 28 11.26 -7.05 -2.75
C TYR A 28 12.69 -6.58 -3.08
N ASN A 29 12.84 -5.28 -3.33
CA ASN A 29 14.09 -4.65 -3.73
C ASN A 29 14.57 -3.57 -2.75
N GLY A 30 13.94 -3.48 -1.57
CA GLY A 30 14.22 -2.45 -0.55
C GLY A 30 13.18 -1.34 -0.49
N ALA A 31 12.35 -1.17 -1.54
CA ALA A 31 11.27 -0.19 -1.54
C ALA A 31 10.00 -0.75 -0.87
N ALA A 32 9.20 0.11 -0.23
CA ALA A 32 7.96 -0.32 0.43
C ALA A 32 6.88 -0.76 -0.56
N ASN A 33 6.94 -0.24 -1.79
CA ASN A 33 6.04 -0.58 -2.88
C ASN A 33 6.76 -0.48 -4.23
N CYS A 34 6.13 -1.01 -5.26
CA CYS A 34 6.57 -0.84 -6.64
C CYS A 34 5.35 -0.67 -7.56
N GLU A 35 5.56 0.02 -8.67
CA GLU A 35 4.52 0.16 -9.69
C GLU A 35 4.22 -1.16 -10.39
N ILE A 36 2.95 -1.37 -10.69
CA ILE A 36 2.41 -2.47 -11.45
C ILE A 36 1.76 -1.92 -12.71
N ASN A 37 1.94 -2.61 -13.82
CA ASN A 37 1.34 -2.21 -15.10
C ASN A 37 1.61 -0.72 -15.45
N ASN A 38 2.82 -0.22 -15.18
CA ASN A 38 3.22 1.19 -15.36
C ASN A 38 2.28 2.18 -14.63
N GLY A 39 1.84 1.85 -13.43
CA GLY A 39 0.91 2.66 -12.64
C GLY A 39 -0.53 2.69 -13.17
N VAL A 40 -0.86 1.89 -14.21
CA VAL A 40 -2.18 1.88 -14.85
C VAL A 40 -3.11 0.92 -14.12
N PRO A 41 -4.17 1.41 -13.45
CA PRO A 41 -5.18 0.56 -12.87
C PRO A 41 -6.07 -0.05 -13.96
N VAL A 42 -6.70 -1.20 -13.65
CA VAL A 42 -7.58 -1.92 -14.58
C VAL A 42 -8.92 -2.19 -13.89
N PHE A 43 -9.90 -1.31 -14.08
CA PHE A 43 -11.24 -1.49 -13.58
C PHE A 43 -12.18 -1.98 -14.68
N ALA A 44 -13.14 -2.83 -14.31
CA ALA A 44 -14.19 -3.27 -15.23
C ALA A 44 -15.29 -2.21 -15.33
N VAL A 45 -16.08 -2.25 -16.40
CA VAL A 45 -17.20 -1.30 -16.58
C VAL A 45 -18.21 -1.40 -15.44
N GLU A 46 -18.37 -2.58 -14.89
CA GLU A 46 -19.26 -2.88 -13.77
C GLU A 46 -18.83 -2.23 -12.46
N ASP A 47 -17.55 -1.88 -12.33
CA ASP A 47 -17.04 -1.17 -11.15
C ASP A 47 -17.54 0.30 -11.10
N PHE A 48 -17.97 0.86 -12.24
CA PHE A 48 -18.49 2.22 -12.39
C PHE A 48 -20.01 2.24 -12.15
N THR A 49 -20.43 2.18 -10.89
CA THR A 49 -21.88 2.14 -10.55
C THR A 49 -22.59 3.49 -10.62
N GLY A 50 -21.83 4.59 -10.63
CA GLY A 50 -22.36 5.96 -10.51
C GLY A 50 -22.75 6.38 -9.10
N GLU A 51 -22.56 5.50 -8.12
CA GLU A 51 -22.80 5.73 -6.68
C GLU A 51 -21.60 5.25 -5.85
N ALA A 52 -21.41 5.86 -4.68
CA ALA A 52 -20.36 5.44 -3.76
C ALA A 52 -20.73 4.09 -3.11
N TYR A 53 -19.74 3.18 -3.00
CA TYR A 53 -19.91 1.88 -2.35
C TYR A 53 -18.57 1.37 -1.82
N ILE A 54 -18.63 0.42 -0.86
CA ILE A 54 -17.50 -0.41 -0.45
C ILE A 54 -18.02 -1.86 -0.38
N HIS A 55 -17.44 -2.72 -1.21
CA HIS A 55 -17.78 -4.13 -1.28
C HIS A 55 -16.61 -4.98 -0.79
N TYR A 56 -16.85 -5.79 0.22
CA TYR A 56 -15.89 -6.72 0.80
C TYR A 56 -16.21 -8.13 0.29
N GLU A 57 -15.25 -8.79 -0.34
CA GLU A 57 -15.38 -10.21 -0.68
C GLU A 57 -15.38 -11.05 0.61
N PRO A 58 -16.17 -12.13 0.69
CA PRO A 58 -16.14 -13.02 1.83
C PRO A 58 -14.73 -13.60 2.06
N LEU A 59 -14.41 -13.89 3.33
CA LEU A 59 -13.18 -14.59 3.69
C LEU A 59 -13.06 -15.91 2.92
N ASP A 60 -11.83 -16.27 2.58
CA ASP A 60 -11.57 -17.56 1.94
C ASP A 60 -11.65 -18.73 2.96
N LYS A 61 -11.44 -19.95 2.46
CA LYS A 61 -11.49 -21.17 3.29
C LYS A 61 -10.46 -21.21 4.43
N TRP A 62 -9.44 -20.36 4.40
CA TRP A 62 -8.43 -20.19 5.47
C TRP A 62 -8.71 -18.97 6.36
N GLN A 63 -9.91 -18.39 6.25
CA GLN A 63 -10.32 -17.18 6.98
C GLN A 63 -9.40 -15.99 6.70
N ARG A 64 -9.00 -15.81 5.44
CA ARG A 64 -8.17 -14.70 4.99
C ARG A 64 -9.02 -13.71 4.20
N ALA A 65 -8.77 -12.42 4.39
CA ALA A 65 -9.34 -11.38 3.55
C ALA A 65 -8.89 -11.56 2.09
N VAL A 66 -9.78 -11.38 1.14
CA VAL A 66 -9.55 -11.71 -0.28
C VAL A 66 -9.38 -10.46 -1.12
N LYS A 67 -10.36 -9.57 -1.07
CA LYS A 67 -10.38 -8.38 -1.91
C LYS A 67 -11.45 -7.39 -1.41
N VAL A 68 -11.15 -6.11 -1.55
CA VAL A 68 -12.15 -5.06 -1.43
C VAL A 68 -12.17 -4.27 -2.73
N THR A 69 -13.37 -3.95 -3.22
CA THR A 69 -13.59 -3.05 -4.36
C THR A 69 -14.54 -1.94 -3.91
N ALA A 70 -14.20 -0.70 -4.22
CA ALA A 70 -14.96 0.45 -3.76
C ALA A 70 -15.03 1.55 -4.83
N CYS A 71 -16.08 2.34 -4.78
CA CYS A 71 -16.16 3.67 -5.32
C CYS A 71 -16.22 4.63 -4.13
N LEU A 72 -15.09 5.24 -3.81
CA LEU A 72 -14.94 6.11 -2.65
C LEU A 72 -15.32 7.55 -3.03
N GLY A 73 -16.08 8.22 -2.18
CA GLY A 73 -16.51 9.59 -2.36
C GLY A 73 -16.67 10.31 -1.03
N PRO A 74 -17.14 11.56 -1.00
CA PRO A 74 -17.42 12.29 0.23
C PRO A 74 -18.35 11.52 1.18
N GLU A 75 -19.22 10.66 0.63
CA GLU A 75 -20.20 9.83 1.35
C GLU A 75 -19.55 8.70 2.14
N THR A 76 -18.40 8.20 1.67
CA THR A 76 -17.68 7.09 2.33
C THR A 76 -16.66 7.56 3.34
N LEU A 77 -16.13 8.78 3.20
CA LEU A 77 -15.08 9.27 4.11
C LEU A 77 -15.53 9.19 5.57
N ALA A 78 -14.59 8.82 6.44
CA ALA A 78 -14.86 8.59 7.85
C ALA A 78 -15.63 9.74 8.49
N GLN A 79 -16.82 9.45 8.99
CA GLN A 79 -17.55 10.26 9.96
C GLN A 79 -16.95 9.99 11.34
N ALA A 80 -16.75 11.01 12.18
CA ALA A 80 -16.09 10.87 13.47
C ALA A 80 -16.75 9.79 14.36
N GLY A 81 -15.99 8.80 14.80
CA GLY A 81 -16.41 7.76 15.73
C GLY A 81 -15.88 6.37 15.38
N ARG A 82 -14.67 6.02 15.86
CA ARG A 82 -14.08 4.69 15.61
C ARG A 82 -14.69 3.61 16.48
N THR A 83 -14.98 2.46 15.89
CA THR A 83 -15.22 1.21 16.61
C THR A 83 -13.86 0.56 16.95
N SER A 84 -13.75 -0.15 18.06
CA SER A 84 -12.48 -0.77 18.47
C SER A 84 -12.22 -2.08 17.72
N MET A 85 -11.11 -2.15 16.96
CA MET A 85 -10.61 -3.37 16.29
C MET A 85 -9.91 -4.38 17.21
N GLN A 86 -9.77 -4.09 18.50
CA GLN A 86 -8.86 -4.85 19.38
C GLN A 86 -9.19 -6.33 19.52
N SER A 87 -10.44 -6.73 19.21
CA SER A 87 -10.90 -8.11 19.28
C SER A 87 -10.68 -8.91 17.99
N ILE A 88 -10.35 -8.27 16.86
CA ILE A 88 -10.16 -8.97 15.57
C ILE A 88 -8.70 -9.40 15.46
N GLU A 89 -8.46 -10.68 15.23
CA GLU A 89 -7.14 -11.23 14.93
C GLU A 89 -7.16 -11.81 13.51
N PRO A 90 -6.66 -11.08 12.49
CA PRO A 90 -6.62 -11.58 11.12
C PRO A 90 -5.79 -12.85 11.00
N SER A 91 -5.95 -13.60 9.92
CA SER A 91 -5.20 -14.84 9.69
C SER A 91 -3.69 -14.65 9.89
N GLY A 92 -3.04 -15.59 10.60
CA GLY A 92 -1.61 -15.56 10.89
C GLY A 92 -1.18 -14.49 11.91
N TRP A 93 -2.12 -13.91 12.68
CA TRP A 93 -1.84 -12.90 13.69
C TRP A 93 -0.87 -13.40 14.76
N GLN A 94 0.19 -12.63 15.02
CA GLN A 94 1.14 -12.83 16.12
C GLN A 94 1.32 -11.52 16.90
N LYS A 95 1.87 -11.60 18.11
CA LYS A 95 2.13 -10.46 18.99
C LYS A 95 3.64 -10.19 19.15
N ASP A 96 4.37 -10.35 18.06
CA ASP A 96 5.82 -10.18 18.05
C ASP A 96 6.19 -8.70 18.19
N THR A 97 7.24 -8.46 19.00
CA THR A 97 7.72 -7.11 19.27
C THR A 97 9.21 -6.98 19.03
N TYR A 98 9.63 -5.80 18.55
CA TYR A 98 11.04 -5.47 18.29
C TYR A 98 11.33 -4.03 18.72
N ASP A 99 12.42 -3.82 19.45
CA ASP A 99 12.76 -2.51 20.05
C ASP A 99 13.02 -1.42 19.02
N PHE A 100 13.44 -1.79 17.80
CA PHE A 100 13.69 -0.85 16.71
C PHE A 100 12.43 -0.49 15.91
N ILE A 101 11.29 -1.18 16.14
CA ILE A 101 10.02 -0.85 15.52
C ILE A 101 9.31 0.20 16.38
N PRO A 102 8.85 1.32 15.82
CA PRO A 102 8.09 2.32 16.55
C PRO A 102 6.82 1.73 17.18
N GLY A 103 6.68 1.90 18.49
CA GLY A 103 5.59 1.29 19.26
C GLY A 103 5.74 -0.22 19.46
N PHE A 104 6.90 -0.78 19.11
CA PHE A 104 7.39 -2.14 19.35
C PHE A 104 6.67 -3.24 18.57
N ASN A 105 5.40 -3.09 18.20
CA ASN A 105 4.61 -4.14 17.55
C ASN A 105 5.00 -4.29 16.07
N LEU A 106 5.41 -5.51 15.69
CA LEU A 106 5.67 -5.87 14.30
C LEU A 106 4.40 -5.76 13.46
N TYR A 107 3.33 -6.40 13.95
CA TYR A 107 2.09 -6.50 13.21
C TYR A 107 1.06 -5.47 13.62
N GLN A 108 0.35 -5.01 12.63
CA GLN A 108 -0.83 -4.17 12.74
C GLN A 108 -2.00 -4.84 12.00
N ARG A 109 -3.21 -4.50 12.40
CA ARG A 109 -4.44 -4.84 11.70
C ARG A 109 -4.56 -3.88 10.53
N CYS A 110 -3.91 -4.24 9.41
CA CYS A 110 -3.90 -3.39 8.24
C CYS A 110 -5.24 -3.48 7.53
N HIS A 111 -5.91 -2.35 7.38
CA HIS A 111 -7.12 -2.26 6.58
C HIS A 111 -6.78 -2.40 5.09
N LEU A 112 -7.63 -3.07 4.33
CA LEU A 112 -7.59 -3.01 2.86
C LEU A 112 -8.14 -1.68 2.36
N VAL A 113 -9.23 -1.19 2.93
CA VAL A 113 -9.69 0.20 2.81
C VAL A 113 -9.55 0.87 4.15
N GLY A 114 -8.69 1.87 4.25
CA GLY A 114 -8.36 2.56 5.50
C GLY A 114 -9.57 3.25 6.12
N ASP A 115 -9.54 3.38 7.46
CA ASP A 115 -10.57 4.07 8.24
C ASP A 115 -10.87 5.48 7.70
N GLN A 116 -9.84 6.25 7.32
CA GLN A 116 -10.01 7.58 6.75
C GLN A 116 -10.80 7.60 5.43
N LEU A 117 -10.86 6.47 4.72
CA LEU A 117 -11.62 6.27 3.48
C LEU A 117 -13.00 5.64 3.72
N GLY A 118 -13.35 5.36 4.99
CA GLY A 118 -14.62 4.77 5.39
C GLY A 118 -14.61 3.24 5.47
N GLY A 119 -13.43 2.62 5.49
CA GLY A 119 -13.31 1.18 5.65
C GLY A 119 -13.88 0.67 6.98
N ALA A 120 -14.63 -0.42 6.92
CA ALA A 120 -15.26 -1.02 8.09
C ALA A 120 -14.27 -1.83 8.93
N GLU A 121 -14.54 -1.89 10.25
CA GLU A 121 -13.82 -2.67 11.25
C GLU A 121 -14.32 -4.13 11.27
N ILE A 122 -14.07 -4.87 10.18
CA ILE A 122 -14.51 -6.27 9.99
C ILE A 122 -13.35 -7.13 9.50
N GLU A 123 -13.45 -8.45 9.67
CA GLU A 123 -12.38 -9.39 9.31
C GLU A 123 -12.06 -9.36 7.81
N GLU A 124 -13.08 -9.18 6.95
CA GLU A 124 -12.94 -9.10 5.49
C GLU A 124 -12.14 -7.88 5.02
N ASN A 125 -11.99 -6.88 5.87
CA ASN A 125 -11.22 -5.66 5.60
C ASN A 125 -9.82 -5.67 6.23
N LEU A 126 -9.43 -6.72 6.95
CA LEU A 126 -8.21 -6.72 7.75
C LEU A 126 -7.24 -7.83 7.35
N VAL A 127 -5.96 -7.49 7.27
CA VAL A 127 -4.87 -8.45 7.12
C VAL A 127 -3.83 -8.27 8.24
N THR A 128 -3.13 -9.35 8.56
CA THR A 128 -1.91 -9.27 9.38
C THR A 128 -0.81 -8.64 8.55
N GLY A 129 -0.60 -7.34 8.74
CA GLY A 129 0.40 -6.57 8.03
C GLY A 129 1.47 -6.03 8.96
N THR A 130 2.67 -5.83 8.45
CA THR A 130 3.74 -5.18 9.20
C THR A 130 3.45 -3.69 9.38
N GLN A 131 4.07 -3.08 10.37
CA GLN A 131 4.01 -1.63 10.51
C GLN A 131 4.59 -0.92 9.27
N TYR A 132 5.64 -1.49 8.67
CA TYR A 132 6.25 -0.94 7.45
C TYR A 132 5.28 -0.98 6.26
N LEU A 133 4.58 -2.10 6.05
CA LEU A 133 3.51 -2.17 5.05
C LEU A 133 2.46 -1.08 5.30
N ASN A 134 1.93 -1.00 6.52
CA ASN A 134 0.84 -0.10 6.85
C ASN A 134 1.22 1.38 6.68
N ILE A 135 2.35 1.79 7.28
CA ILE A 135 2.71 3.20 7.40
C ILE A 135 3.51 3.71 6.19
N VAL A 136 4.39 2.87 5.63
CA VAL A 136 5.26 3.29 4.53
C VAL A 136 4.73 2.82 3.18
N GLY A 137 4.14 1.62 3.13
CA GLY A 137 3.60 1.05 1.90
C GLY A 137 2.25 1.64 1.51
N MET A 138 1.26 1.58 2.40
CA MET A 138 -0.15 1.86 2.09
C MET A 138 -0.57 3.30 2.39
N LEU A 139 -0.29 3.80 3.59
CA LEU A 139 -0.78 5.09 4.09
C LEU A 139 -0.55 6.29 3.14
N PRO A 140 0.58 6.42 2.41
CA PRO A 140 0.74 7.52 1.46
C PRO A 140 -0.32 7.54 0.37
N THR A 141 -0.69 6.37 -0.18
CA THR A 141 -1.72 6.23 -1.20
C THR A 141 -3.11 6.52 -0.63
N GLU A 142 -3.42 5.98 0.53
CA GLU A 142 -4.70 6.24 1.20
C GLU A 142 -4.89 7.73 1.50
N THR A 143 -3.84 8.40 1.98
CA THR A 143 -3.85 9.83 2.27
C THR A 143 -4.06 10.65 1.00
N LEU A 144 -3.36 10.30 -0.10
CA LEU A 144 -3.52 10.97 -1.39
C LEU A 144 -4.97 10.86 -1.90
N VAL A 145 -5.58 9.68 -1.80
CA VAL A 145 -6.98 9.45 -2.21
C VAL A 145 -7.95 10.25 -1.32
N ALA A 146 -7.74 10.24 0.01
CA ALA A 146 -8.59 10.99 0.93
C ALA A 146 -8.50 12.51 0.69
N GLU A 147 -7.28 13.04 0.52
CA GLU A 147 -7.06 14.47 0.22
C GLU A 147 -7.67 14.87 -1.13
N TYR A 148 -7.58 14.01 -2.15
CA TYR A 148 -8.22 14.24 -3.44
C TYR A 148 -9.74 14.35 -3.29
N ILE A 149 -10.39 13.39 -2.64
CA ILE A 149 -11.84 13.38 -2.43
C ILE A 149 -12.27 14.61 -1.63
N GLN A 150 -11.57 14.95 -0.54
CA GLN A 150 -11.87 16.11 0.30
C GLN A 150 -11.76 17.44 -0.45
N ARG A 151 -10.80 17.55 -1.36
CA ARG A 151 -10.54 18.75 -2.12
C ARG A 151 -11.50 18.94 -3.30
N THR A 152 -11.83 17.87 -4.00
CA THR A 152 -12.59 17.94 -5.26
C THR A 152 -14.07 17.64 -5.08
N GLY A 153 -14.43 16.81 -4.11
CA GLY A 153 -15.75 16.20 -4.01
C GLY A 153 -16.00 15.08 -5.03
N ASN A 154 -15.00 14.71 -5.81
CA ASN A 154 -15.06 13.66 -6.82
C ASN A 154 -14.89 12.28 -6.21
N HIS A 155 -15.15 11.23 -7.02
CA HIS A 155 -15.06 9.84 -6.60
C HIS A 155 -13.77 9.19 -7.11
N VAL A 156 -13.35 8.14 -6.40
CA VAL A 156 -12.19 7.30 -6.74
C VAL A 156 -12.61 5.84 -6.72
N LEU A 157 -12.49 5.16 -7.86
CA LEU A 157 -12.49 3.70 -7.84
C LEU A 157 -11.24 3.21 -7.13
N TYR A 158 -11.43 2.36 -6.14
CA TYR A 158 -10.37 1.87 -5.27
C TYR A 158 -10.50 0.36 -5.10
N ARG A 159 -9.42 -0.37 -5.30
CA ARG A 159 -9.43 -1.82 -5.16
C ARG A 159 -8.15 -2.29 -4.50
N VAL A 160 -8.28 -3.17 -3.52
CA VAL A 160 -7.15 -3.77 -2.83
C VAL A 160 -7.35 -5.26 -2.71
N TRP A 161 -6.30 -6.03 -3.03
CA TRP A 161 -6.29 -7.46 -2.76
C TRP A 161 -4.92 -7.96 -2.30
N PRO A 162 -4.91 -8.71 -1.19
CA PRO A 162 -3.69 -9.32 -0.67
C PRO A 162 -3.29 -10.55 -1.49
N TYR A 163 -1.98 -10.76 -1.61
CA TYR A 163 -1.40 -11.92 -2.29
C TYR A 163 -0.89 -12.94 -1.29
N TYR A 164 -1.46 -14.13 -1.33
CA TYR A 164 -1.04 -15.25 -0.51
C TYR A 164 -0.49 -16.36 -1.38
N LYS A 165 0.71 -16.86 -1.09
CA LYS A 165 1.12 -18.16 -1.63
C LYS A 165 0.27 -19.27 -1.01
N THR A 166 0.20 -20.41 -1.71
CA THR A 166 -0.56 -21.57 -1.24
C THR A 166 -0.13 -21.99 0.16
N GLY A 167 -1.08 -22.01 1.09
CA GLY A 167 -0.85 -22.39 2.49
C GLY A 167 -0.36 -21.30 3.41
N ASN A 168 -0.11 -20.08 2.91
CA ASN A 168 0.25 -18.94 3.75
C ASN A 168 -0.98 -18.35 4.45
N LEU A 169 -0.83 -18.02 5.74
CA LEU A 169 -1.84 -17.30 6.52
C LEU A 169 -1.63 -15.79 6.48
N VAL A 170 -0.41 -15.35 6.22
CA VAL A 170 -0.04 -13.94 6.05
C VAL A 170 0.23 -13.67 4.58
N CYS A 171 -0.26 -12.56 4.05
CA CYS A 171 0.01 -12.17 2.66
C CYS A 171 1.46 -11.69 2.51
N GLU A 172 2.06 -11.93 1.34
CA GLU A 172 3.41 -11.44 1.01
C GLU A 172 3.41 -9.94 0.66
N GLY A 173 2.25 -9.41 0.38
CA GLY A 173 1.98 -8.03 0.08
C GLY A 173 0.57 -7.89 -0.45
N LEU A 174 0.23 -6.68 -0.87
CA LEU A 174 -1.08 -6.39 -1.45
C LEU A 174 -0.94 -5.41 -2.62
N GLN A 175 -1.83 -5.53 -3.58
CA GLN A 175 -1.93 -4.58 -4.67
C GLN A 175 -3.01 -3.55 -4.35
N ILE A 176 -2.70 -2.30 -4.64
CA ILE A 176 -3.65 -1.18 -4.57
C ILE A 176 -3.83 -0.62 -5.97
N GLU A 177 -5.06 -0.55 -6.42
CA GLU A 177 -5.46 0.23 -7.60
C GLU A 177 -6.36 1.38 -7.19
N ALA A 178 -6.11 2.56 -7.75
CA ALA A 178 -6.97 3.73 -7.57
C ALA A 178 -7.07 4.54 -8.87
N MET A 179 -8.29 5.00 -9.20
CA MET A 179 -8.56 5.82 -10.38
C MET A 179 -9.69 6.79 -10.08
N SER A 180 -9.45 8.09 -10.30
CA SER A 180 -10.54 9.08 -10.24
C SER A 180 -11.58 8.84 -11.32
N VAL A 181 -12.86 9.04 -10.97
CA VAL A 181 -13.99 8.73 -11.84
C VAL A 181 -14.29 9.90 -12.81
N GLU A 182 -14.25 11.13 -12.29
CA GLU A 182 -14.68 12.33 -13.02
C GLU A 182 -13.53 13.00 -13.79
N ASP A 183 -12.30 12.64 -13.50
CA ASP A 183 -11.10 13.18 -14.15
C ASP A 183 -9.99 12.13 -14.24
N GLU A 184 -8.75 12.53 -14.55
CA GLU A 184 -7.59 11.64 -14.66
C GLU A 184 -6.49 11.93 -13.61
N GLU A 185 -6.82 12.65 -12.53
CA GLU A 185 -5.83 13.10 -11.57
C GLU A 185 -5.29 11.94 -10.72
N ILE A 186 -6.15 11.01 -10.32
CA ILE A 186 -5.73 9.79 -9.60
C ILE A 186 -5.62 8.64 -10.60
N ARG A 187 -4.41 8.07 -10.67
CA ARG A 187 -4.13 6.90 -11.49
C ARG A 187 -2.98 6.12 -10.85
N ILE A 188 -3.32 5.08 -10.09
CA ILE A 188 -2.38 4.33 -9.26
C ILE A 188 -2.61 2.84 -9.47
N ASN A 189 -1.53 2.11 -9.65
CA ASN A 189 -1.48 0.65 -9.57
C ASN A 189 -0.13 0.25 -9.00
N ILE A 190 -0.11 -0.12 -7.73
CA ILE A 190 1.10 -0.44 -6.99
C ILE A 190 0.94 -1.76 -6.24
N TYR A 191 2.07 -2.42 -6.00
CA TYR A 191 2.19 -3.54 -5.08
C TYR A 191 2.96 -3.09 -3.84
N CYS A 192 2.36 -3.23 -2.65
CA CYS A 192 2.95 -2.92 -1.36
C CYS A 192 3.45 -4.21 -0.70
N PHE A 193 4.73 -4.24 -0.32
CA PHE A 193 5.36 -5.42 0.26
C PHE A 193 5.04 -5.56 1.76
N ASN A 194 4.59 -6.74 2.17
CA ASN A 194 4.36 -7.03 3.59
C ASN A 194 5.66 -7.53 4.25
N VAL A 195 6.60 -6.64 4.37
CA VAL A 195 7.92 -6.87 4.96
C VAL A 195 8.16 -5.90 6.12
N GLN A 196 9.12 -6.20 6.97
CA GLN A 196 9.67 -5.26 7.95
C GLN A 196 11.18 -5.32 7.84
N PRO A 197 11.88 -4.25 7.47
CA PRO A 197 13.33 -4.22 7.46
C PRO A 197 13.91 -4.70 8.79
N GLY A 198 14.89 -5.60 8.75
CA GLY A 198 15.48 -6.21 9.94
C GLY A 198 14.71 -7.41 10.51
N VAL A 199 13.58 -7.80 9.95
CA VAL A 199 12.76 -8.94 10.41
C VAL A 199 12.54 -9.93 9.27
N SER A 200 12.72 -11.22 9.56
CA SER A 200 12.32 -12.35 8.71
C SER A 200 10.95 -12.85 9.17
N ILE A 201 10.04 -13.10 8.23
CA ILE A 201 8.66 -13.52 8.47
C ILE A 201 8.41 -14.88 7.83
N ASP A 202 7.91 -15.84 8.59
CA ASP A 202 7.29 -17.05 8.04
C ASP A 202 5.82 -16.72 7.67
N TYR A 203 5.56 -16.47 6.41
CA TYR A 203 4.22 -16.13 5.92
C TYR A 203 3.20 -17.27 6.07
N ARG A 204 3.65 -18.50 6.29
CA ARG A 204 2.75 -19.63 6.55
C ARG A 204 2.05 -19.51 7.89
N THR A 205 2.74 -18.94 8.87
CA THR A 205 2.30 -18.92 10.28
C THR A 205 2.19 -17.53 10.88
N GLY A 206 2.90 -16.55 10.31
CA GLY A 206 3.08 -15.21 10.89
C GLY A 206 4.21 -15.13 11.90
N VAL A 207 4.86 -16.24 12.27
CA VAL A 207 5.99 -16.24 13.21
C VAL A 207 7.16 -15.46 12.60
N SER A 208 7.82 -14.64 13.41
CA SER A 208 8.91 -13.80 12.97
C SER A 208 10.19 -13.97 13.79
N ALA A 209 11.30 -13.53 13.23
CA ALA A 209 12.60 -13.52 13.89
C ALA A 209 13.43 -12.34 13.36
N LEU A 210 14.47 -11.92 14.13
CA LEU A 210 15.46 -10.98 13.62
C LEU A 210 16.11 -11.56 12.35
N ALA A 211 16.18 -10.77 11.30
CA ALA A 211 16.89 -11.14 10.10
C ALA A 211 18.39 -11.28 10.41
N ARG A 212 18.97 -12.43 10.06
CA ARG A 212 20.40 -12.72 10.33
C ARG A 212 21.30 -12.25 9.20
N THR A 213 20.74 -12.08 8.01
CA THR A 213 21.44 -11.63 6.80
C THR A 213 20.48 -10.82 5.92
N SER A 214 21.02 -10.03 4.99
CA SER A 214 20.20 -9.36 3.98
C SER A 214 19.41 -10.35 3.09
N ALA A 215 19.83 -11.61 3.01
CA ALA A 215 19.09 -12.67 2.31
C ALA A 215 17.84 -13.13 3.06
N ASP A 216 17.80 -13.00 4.39
CA ASP A 216 16.61 -13.31 5.20
C ASP A 216 15.50 -12.27 5.01
N LEU A 217 15.86 -11.08 4.50
CA LEU A 217 14.89 -10.02 4.16
C LEU A 217 14.16 -10.29 2.85
N ALA A 218 14.72 -11.18 2.02
CA ALA A 218 14.19 -11.58 0.73
C ALA A 218 13.89 -13.09 0.73
N TYR A 219 12.88 -13.52 1.50
CA TYR A 219 12.34 -14.85 1.26
C TYR A 219 11.55 -14.84 -0.05
N THR A 220 12.30 -14.96 -1.13
CA THR A 220 11.78 -15.33 -2.43
C THR A 220 12.53 -16.59 -2.86
N GLU A 221 11.81 -17.68 -3.09
CA GLU A 221 12.39 -18.82 -3.79
C GLU A 221 13.04 -18.30 -5.07
N LYS A 222 14.38 -18.39 -5.12
CA LYS A 222 15.12 -18.22 -6.36
C LYS A 222 14.72 -19.33 -7.30
N THR A 223 13.99 -19.02 -8.33
CA THR A 223 14.08 -19.76 -9.57
C THR A 223 15.30 -19.24 -10.33
N ASP A 224 16.23 -20.13 -10.64
CA ASP A 224 17.55 -19.88 -11.23
C ASP A 224 17.49 -19.39 -12.69
N ALA A 225 16.77 -18.33 -13.02
CA ALA A 225 16.68 -17.89 -14.41
C ALA A 225 16.86 -16.39 -14.70
N ASP A 226 16.89 -15.49 -13.69
CA ASP A 226 16.97 -14.06 -14.03
C ASP A 226 17.96 -13.27 -13.15
N LEU A 227 19.26 -13.52 -13.32
CA LEU A 227 20.30 -12.65 -12.83
C LEU A 227 21.14 -12.12 -13.99
N ALA A 228 20.56 -11.23 -14.79
CA ALA A 228 21.35 -10.34 -15.65
C ALA A 228 20.60 -9.02 -15.85
N GLY A 229 21.03 -7.99 -15.17
CA GLY A 229 20.67 -6.62 -15.55
C GLY A 229 20.30 -5.67 -14.42
N THR A 230 21.27 -4.90 -14.02
CA THR A 230 21.19 -3.52 -13.51
C THR A 230 20.72 -3.33 -12.07
N VAL A 231 21.69 -3.27 -11.19
CA VAL A 231 21.61 -2.66 -9.85
C VAL A 231 21.41 -1.15 -10.02
N MET A 232 20.23 -0.68 -9.66
CA MET A 232 20.03 0.73 -9.29
C MET A 232 19.73 0.73 -7.79
N SER A 233 20.65 1.20 -6.99
CA SER A 233 20.49 1.40 -5.56
C SER A 233 19.64 2.65 -5.34
N ASP A 234 18.33 2.50 -5.12
CA ASP A 234 17.54 3.56 -4.51
C ASP A 234 17.86 3.57 -3.00
N GLN A 235 18.86 4.36 -2.64
CA GLN A 235 19.14 4.67 -1.25
C GLN A 235 17.94 5.42 -0.68
N LEU A 236 17.41 4.91 0.43
CA LEU A 236 16.35 5.59 1.17
C LEU A 236 16.82 7.02 1.49
N THR A 237 16.14 8.02 0.96
CA THR A 237 16.50 9.42 1.21
C THR A 237 15.67 9.94 2.37
N TYR A 238 16.33 10.40 3.42
CA TYR A 238 15.68 11.10 4.54
C TYR A 238 15.81 12.62 4.37
N VAL A 239 14.85 13.35 4.89
CA VAL A 239 14.92 14.81 5.03
C VAL A 239 15.28 15.14 6.47
N LEU A 240 16.38 15.83 6.66
CA LEU A 240 16.89 16.25 7.95
C LEU A 240 16.48 17.69 8.26
N ASN A 241 15.98 17.92 9.47
CA ASN A 241 15.93 19.25 10.06
C ASN A 241 17.19 19.42 10.93
N THR A 242 18.20 20.09 10.41
CA THR A 242 19.50 20.24 11.07
C THR A 242 19.42 21.06 12.35
N ASN A 243 18.40 21.94 12.49
CA ASN A 243 18.18 22.76 13.67
C ASN A 243 17.55 21.97 14.83
N THR A 244 16.55 21.15 14.54
CA THR A 244 15.83 20.36 15.56
C THR A 244 16.44 18.97 15.75
N LYS A 245 17.42 18.62 14.93
CA LYS A 245 18.03 17.29 14.90
C LYS A 245 17.00 16.19 14.75
N ARG A 246 16.02 16.40 13.85
CA ARG A 246 15.03 15.40 13.49
C ARG A 246 15.16 15.01 12.03
N PHE A 247 14.89 13.74 11.73
CA PHE A 247 14.80 13.25 10.36
C PHE A 247 13.39 12.75 10.05
N HIS A 248 13.03 12.83 8.77
CA HIS A 248 11.69 12.60 8.25
C HIS A 248 11.76 11.78 6.97
N ILE A 249 10.70 11.07 6.64
CA ILE A 249 10.51 10.62 5.24
C ILE A 249 10.22 11.85 4.36
N PRO A 250 10.58 11.86 3.07
CA PRO A 250 10.38 13.00 2.18
C PRO A 250 8.93 13.50 2.11
N THR A 251 7.97 12.59 2.20
CA THR A 251 6.52 12.86 2.13
C THR A 251 5.91 13.35 3.44
N CYS A 252 6.69 13.45 4.53
CA CYS A 252 6.17 13.90 5.82
C CYS A 252 5.66 15.34 5.76
N SER A 253 4.43 15.58 6.20
CA SER A 253 3.83 16.91 6.23
C SER A 253 4.64 17.95 7.03
N SER A 254 5.48 17.51 7.97
CA SER A 254 6.40 18.41 8.70
C SER A 254 7.59 18.89 7.88
N VAL A 255 7.88 18.28 6.74
CA VAL A 255 9.00 18.66 5.86
C VAL A 255 8.78 20.06 5.28
N LYS A 256 7.54 20.39 4.90
CA LYS A 256 7.18 21.71 4.37
C LYS A 256 7.42 22.87 5.37
N ASP A 257 7.44 22.56 6.67
CA ASP A 257 7.66 23.55 7.73
C ASP A 257 9.15 23.76 8.05
N ILE A 258 10.04 22.98 7.43
CA ILE A 258 11.50 23.11 7.60
C ILE A 258 12.00 24.34 6.82
N LYS A 259 12.61 25.29 7.53
CA LYS A 259 13.21 26.45 6.87
C LYS A 259 14.32 26.00 5.91
N PRO A 260 14.45 26.59 4.71
CA PRO A 260 15.45 26.14 3.71
C PRO A 260 16.87 25.98 4.25
N LYS A 261 17.30 26.88 5.12
CA LYS A 261 18.65 26.81 5.74
C LYS A 261 18.87 25.63 6.68
N ASN A 262 17.80 24.95 7.10
CA ASN A 262 17.82 23.81 8.02
C ASN A 262 17.43 22.52 7.32
N TYR A 263 17.10 22.57 6.02
CA TYR A 263 16.73 21.44 5.20
C TYR A 263 17.98 20.78 4.63
N GLN A 264 18.09 19.47 4.76
CA GLN A 264 19.15 18.66 4.15
C GLN A 264 18.60 17.29 3.80
N GLU A 265 18.93 16.78 2.63
CA GLU A 265 18.66 15.39 2.27
C GLU A 265 19.83 14.51 2.71
N SER A 266 19.54 13.27 3.06
CA SER A 266 20.52 12.30 3.51
C SER A 266 20.14 10.90 3.04
N THR A 267 21.14 10.18 2.58
CA THR A 267 21.07 8.76 2.20
C THR A 267 21.63 7.84 3.29
N LEU A 268 22.02 8.42 4.45
CA LEU A 268 22.44 7.64 5.60
C LEU A 268 21.28 6.79 6.12
N THR A 269 21.61 5.63 6.64
CA THR A 269 20.64 4.75 7.30
C THR A 269 20.06 5.41 8.56
N ARG A 270 18.93 4.90 9.02
CA ARG A 270 18.30 5.35 10.28
C ARG A 270 19.26 5.25 11.48
N GLU A 271 20.04 4.18 11.55
CA GLU A 271 21.00 3.94 12.61
C GLU A 271 22.14 4.96 12.58
N GLU A 272 22.74 5.19 11.41
CA GLU A 272 23.77 6.22 11.24
C GLU A 272 23.27 7.62 11.61
N LEU A 273 22.01 7.94 11.27
CA LEU A 273 21.40 9.22 11.66
C LEU A 273 21.20 9.33 13.17
N ILE A 274 20.83 8.25 13.85
CA ILE A 274 20.71 8.20 15.32
C ILE A 274 22.08 8.38 15.97
N ASP A 275 23.11 7.71 15.45
CA ASP A 275 24.49 7.83 15.93
C ASP A 275 25.05 9.26 15.74
N LEU A 276 24.60 9.95 14.68
CA LEU A 276 24.88 11.37 14.47
C LEU A 276 24.02 12.32 15.34
N GLY A 277 23.23 11.77 16.25
CA GLY A 277 22.43 12.50 17.24
C GLY A 277 21.10 13.04 16.67
N TYR A 278 20.65 12.55 15.52
CA TYR A 278 19.31 12.84 15.02
C TYR A 278 18.27 11.92 15.69
N LYS A 279 17.04 12.41 15.77
CA LYS A 279 15.89 11.64 16.28
C LYS A 279 14.82 11.52 15.20
N PRO A 280 14.13 10.38 15.11
CA PRO A 280 13.02 10.25 14.21
C PRO A 280 11.93 11.30 14.50
N CYS A 281 11.26 11.75 13.47
CA CYS A 281 10.10 12.64 13.61
C CYS A 281 8.95 11.87 14.27
N GLY A 282 8.36 12.42 15.32
CA GLY A 282 7.24 11.79 16.02
C GLY A 282 5.93 11.69 15.21
N ARG A 283 5.87 12.30 14.02
CA ARG A 283 4.68 12.26 13.15
C ARG A 283 4.80 11.18 12.08
N CYS A 284 5.91 11.11 11.36
CA CYS A 284 6.12 10.11 10.29
C CYS A 284 6.98 8.93 10.76
N ASN A 285 7.71 9.08 11.84
CA ASN A 285 8.55 8.10 12.50
C ASN A 285 9.37 7.25 11.52
N PRO A 286 10.26 7.90 10.76
CA PRO A 286 11.03 7.30 9.69
C PRO A 286 12.02 6.25 10.17
#